data_9cc1bc14296a6dfda9ff6d0c32f0d404
#
_entry.id   9cc1bc14296a6dfda9ff6d0c32f0d404
#
_cell.length_a   1.000
_cell.length_b   1.000
_cell.length_c   1.000
_cell.angle_alpha   90.00
_cell.angle_beta   90.00
_cell.angle_gamma   90.00
#
_symmetry.space_group_name_H-M   'P 1'
#
loop_
_entity.id
_entity.type
_entity.pdbx_description
1 polymer ?
#
loop_
_entity_poly.entity_id
_entity_poly.type
_entity_poly.pdbx_seq_one_letter_code
_entity_poly.pdbx_strand_id
1 'polypeptide(L)'
;MKRILLAIASVFTLFISHAQITTDKVINTLKERITLSGYAQAGYTYDDLKESTNTFDVKRIIFMAHGQITKEWSCYFMYNFNSGGNLLEVYTDYQFLPGLTARLGQFKTMYAMENQMSPSEIELINCGSQATNYLAGVDNSDKLYGSSTGRDMGFMIFGDLFQKKLSYNLAVMNGQGINIKDKNDNKDLVGYITFNPSKIISVSGSFIKGKGCAVETSDINPDIKKDQSYTRNRWSLGSVLKTKPLNLRAEYLAGKDGDVKSEGF
;
A
#
# COMPACT_ATOMS: atom_id res chain seq x y z
N MET A 1 10.99 -29.36 10.30
CA MET A 1 9.88 -29.07 9.39
C MET A 1 8.64 -29.95 9.62
N LYS A 2 8.74 -31.30 9.67
CA LYS A 2 7.57 -32.18 9.93
C LYS A 2 6.86 -31.95 11.28
N ARG A 3 7.57 -31.55 12.34
CA ARG A 3 6.99 -31.30 13.67
C ARG A 3 6.20 -29.98 13.77
N ILE A 4 6.54 -28.96 12.96
CA ILE A 4 5.82 -27.68 12.90
C ILE A 4 4.51 -27.84 12.10
N LEU A 5 4.52 -28.61 11.02
CA LEU A 5 3.30 -28.91 10.26
C LEU A 5 2.28 -29.72 11.09
N LEU A 6 2.74 -30.63 11.94
CA LEU A 6 1.86 -31.38 12.85
C LEU A 6 1.25 -30.47 13.95
N ALA A 7 2.00 -29.48 14.43
CA ALA A 7 1.51 -28.53 15.43
C ALA A 7 0.42 -27.60 14.82
N ILE A 8 0.59 -27.16 13.58
CA ILE A 8 -0.41 -26.35 12.87
C ILE A 8 -1.65 -27.17 12.55
N ALA A 9 -1.51 -28.42 12.12
CA ALA A 9 -2.63 -29.32 11.87
C ALA A 9 -3.38 -29.67 13.17
N SER A 10 -2.69 -29.85 14.30
CA SER A 10 -3.35 -30.13 15.59
C SER A 10 -4.06 -28.91 16.19
N VAL A 11 -3.61 -27.70 15.93
CA VAL A 11 -4.34 -26.47 16.30
C VAL A 11 -5.61 -26.34 15.48
N PHE A 12 -5.58 -26.67 14.18
CA PHE A 12 -6.78 -26.65 13.34
C PHE A 12 -7.81 -27.71 13.73
N THR A 13 -7.38 -28.91 14.15
CA THR A 13 -8.27 -29.99 14.58
C THR A 13 -8.87 -29.77 15.98
N LEU A 14 -8.19 -29.04 16.87
CA LEU A 14 -8.75 -28.69 18.19
C LEU A 14 -9.88 -27.67 18.12
N PHE A 15 -9.99 -26.86 17.06
CA PHE A 15 -11.11 -25.95 16.84
C PHE A 15 -12.37 -26.62 16.32
N ILE A 16 -12.31 -27.83 15.81
CA ILE A 16 -13.47 -28.55 15.24
C ILE A 16 -14.24 -29.36 16.29
N SER A 17 -13.64 -29.66 17.44
CA SER A 17 -14.19 -30.66 18.38
C SER A 17 -15.12 -30.17 19.48
N HIS A 18 -15.46 -28.86 19.59
CA HIS A 18 -16.27 -28.35 20.72
C HIS A 18 -17.32 -27.30 20.39
N ALA A 19 -17.91 -27.32 19.21
CA ALA A 19 -19.05 -26.45 18.97
C ALA A 19 -20.11 -27.13 18.09
N GLN A 20 -21.15 -27.64 18.71
CA GLN A 20 -22.47 -27.62 18.09
C GLN A 20 -22.91 -26.14 17.96
N ILE A 21 -22.20 -25.40 17.13
CA ILE A 21 -22.58 -24.05 16.76
C ILE A 21 -23.64 -24.25 15.68
N THR A 22 -24.89 -23.88 15.94
CA THR A 22 -25.92 -23.89 14.90
C THR A 22 -25.44 -23.07 13.72
N THR A 23 -25.65 -23.56 12.50
CA THR A 23 -25.24 -22.91 11.25
C THR A 23 -25.60 -21.43 11.22
N ASP A 24 -26.78 -21.07 11.74
CA ASP A 24 -27.24 -19.67 11.84
C ASP A 24 -26.34 -18.80 12.73
N LYS A 25 -25.87 -19.33 13.85
CA LYS A 25 -24.98 -18.59 14.77
C LYS A 25 -23.62 -18.35 14.12
N VAL A 26 -23.07 -19.32 13.37
CA VAL A 26 -21.84 -19.16 12.61
C VAL A 26 -22.02 -18.11 11.52
N ILE A 27 -23.08 -18.21 10.73
CA ILE A 27 -23.37 -17.26 9.65
C ILE A 27 -23.53 -15.84 10.19
N ASN A 28 -24.25 -15.65 11.28
CA ASN A 28 -24.44 -14.34 11.89
C ASN A 28 -23.12 -13.79 12.42
N THR A 29 -22.30 -14.59 13.11
CA THR A 29 -20.98 -14.18 13.57
C THR A 29 -20.06 -13.81 12.41
N LEU A 30 -20.08 -14.55 11.30
CA LEU A 30 -19.30 -14.23 10.11
C LEU A 30 -19.76 -12.90 9.46
N LYS A 31 -21.08 -12.70 9.34
CA LYS A 31 -21.63 -11.44 8.82
C LYS A 31 -21.26 -10.22 9.64
N GLU A 32 -21.18 -10.36 10.95
CA GLU A 32 -20.79 -9.27 11.85
C GLU A 32 -19.29 -8.97 11.84
N ARG A 33 -18.47 -9.98 11.54
CA ARG A 33 -17.01 -9.88 11.66
C ARG A 33 -16.25 -9.79 10.33
N ILE A 34 -16.87 -10.17 9.22
CA ILE A 34 -16.26 -10.16 7.91
C ILE A 34 -16.99 -9.18 7.01
N THR A 35 -16.27 -8.20 6.48
CA THR A 35 -16.76 -7.29 5.46
C THR A 35 -16.09 -7.64 4.14
N LEU A 36 -16.89 -7.96 3.12
CA LEU A 36 -16.43 -8.16 1.76
C LEU A 36 -16.82 -6.95 0.92
N SER A 37 -15.90 -6.49 0.10
CA SER A 37 -16.10 -5.38 -0.83
C SER A 37 -15.26 -5.55 -2.08
N GLY A 38 -15.50 -4.73 -3.08
CA GLY A 38 -14.73 -4.77 -4.30
C GLY A 38 -15.26 -3.78 -5.32
N TYR A 39 -14.51 -3.62 -6.39
CA TYR A 39 -14.89 -2.81 -7.53
C TYR A 39 -14.18 -3.29 -8.79
N ALA A 40 -14.75 -2.96 -9.95
CA ALA A 40 -14.13 -3.14 -11.26
C ALA A 40 -14.08 -1.79 -11.98
N GLN A 41 -12.98 -1.56 -12.71
CA GLN A 41 -12.83 -0.40 -13.60
C GLN A 41 -12.52 -0.89 -15.00
N ALA A 42 -13.33 -0.45 -15.95
CA ALA A 42 -13.15 -0.69 -17.37
C ALA A 42 -13.08 0.66 -18.09
N GLY A 43 -12.38 0.72 -19.20
CA GLY A 43 -12.21 1.94 -19.96
C GLY A 43 -11.98 1.68 -21.44
N TYR A 44 -11.99 2.76 -22.18
CA TYR A 44 -11.55 2.80 -23.57
C TYR A 44 -10.34 3.71 -23.68
N THR A 45 -9.27 3.22 -24.28
CA THR A 45 -8.05 3.97 -24.50
C THR A 45 -7.90 4.23 -25.99
N TYR A 46 -7.66 5.48 -26.34
CA TYR A 46 -7.27 5.92 -27.66
C TYR A 46 -5.86 6.53 -27.56
N ASP A 47 -4.92 6.01 -28.33
CA ASP A 47 -3.56 6.56 -28.42
C ASP A 47 -3.21 6.74 -29.90
N ASP A 48 -3.00 8.00 -30.31
CA ASP A 48 -2.61 8.39 -31.68
C ASP A 48 -1.11 8.63 -31.82
N LEU A 49 -0.34 8.60 -30.72
CA LEU A 49 1.10 8.84 -30.72
C LEU A 49 1.92 7.58 -31.07
N LYS A 50 1.33 6.41 -30.90
CA LYS A 50 1.93 5.12 -31.31
C LYS A 50 0.94 4.43 -32.23
N GLU A 51 1.41 3.76 -33.29
CA GLU A 51 0.58 2.99 -34.23
C GLU A 51 -0.81 2.67 -33.65
N SER A 52 -1.78 3.52 -33.96
CA SER A 52 -3.07 3.75 -33.31
C SER A 52 -3.63 2.53 -32.59
N THR A 53 -3.55 2.50 -31.28
CA THR A 53 -4.19 1.46 -30.46
C THR A 53 -5.48 1.98 -29.87
N ASN A 54 -6.59 1.53 -30.47
CA ASN A 54 -7.92 1.73 -29.89
C ASN A 54 -8.32 0.46 -29.18
N THR A 55 -8.53 0.51 -27.87
CA THR A 55 -8.90 -0.70 -27.13
C THR A 55 -9.87 -0.42 -26.00
N PHE A 56 -10.80 -1.33 -25.82
CA PHE A 56 -11.52 -1.48 -24.57
C PHE A 56 -10.70 -2.40 -23.67
N ASP A 57 -10.48 -1.98 -22.44
CA ASP A 57 -9.76 -2.79 -21.48
C ASP A 57 -10.42 -2.76 -20.09
N VAL A 58 -10.13 -3.79 -19.31
CA VAL A 58 -10.43 -3.83 -17.89
C VAL A 58 -9.19 -3.44 -17.13
N LYS A 59 -9.19 -2.27 -16.52
CA LYS A 59 -8.04 -1.74 -15.80
C LYS A 59 -7.75 -2.52 -14.52
N ARG A 60 -8.79 -2.85 -13.76
CA ARG A 60 -8.67 -3.61 -12.51
C ARG A 60 -9.97 -4.26 -12.09
N ILE A 61 -9.86 -5.39 -11.41
CA ILE A 61 -10.96 -6.09 -10.74
C ILE A 61 -10.48 -6.37 -9.32
N ILE A 62 -10.90 -5.57 -8.37
CA ILE A 62 -10.42 -5.60 -6.99
C ILE A 62 -11.44 -6.31 -6.10
N PHE A 63 -10.96 -7.24 -5.30
CA PHE A 63 -11.68 -7.87 -4.20
C PHE A 63 -10.97 -7.56 -2.89
N MET A 64 -11.74 -7.21 -1.88
CA MET A 64 -11.25 -6.90 -0.55
C MET A 64 -12.04 -7.67 0.50
N ALA A 65 -11.33 -8.18 1.52
CA ALA A 65 -11.91 -8.79 2.69
C ALA A 65 -11.29 -8.19 3.94
N HIS A 66 -12.11 -7.71 4.85
CA HIS A 66 -11.71 -7.26 6.17
C HIS A 66 -12.34 -8.16 7.22
N GLY A 67 -11.52 -8.70 8.13
CA GLY A 67 -11.94 -9.59 9.19
C GLY A 67 -11.63 -8.99 10.56
N GLN A 68 -12.63 -8.84 11.43
CA GLN A 68 -12.47 -8.44 12.82
C GLN A 68 -12.37 -9.68 13.71
N ILE A 69 -11.16 -10.01 14.20
CA ILE A 69 -10.90 -11.20 15.01
C ILE A 69 -11.31 -10.94 16.46
N THR A 70 -10.80 -9.86 17.05
CA THR A 70 -11.25 -9.32 18.34
C THR A 70 -11.55 -7.82 18.20
N LYS A 71 -11.87 -7.11 19.27
CA LYS A 71 -12.04 -5.65 19.21
C LYS A 71 -10.77 -4.92 18.83
N GLU A 72 -9.63 -5.47 19.22
CA GLU A 72 -8.30 -4.90 19.02
C GLU A 72 -7.59 -5.48 17.79
N TRP A 73 -7.98 -6.68 17.33
CA TRP A 73 -7.27 -7.43 16.31
C TRP A 73 -8.10 -7.62 15.05
N SER A 74 -7.56 -7.16 13.92
CA SER A 74 -8.18 -7.33 12.60
C SER A 74 -7.18 -7.83 11.57
N CYS A 75 -7.70 -8.32 10.46
CA CYS A 75 -6.92 -8.71 9.29
C CYS A 75 -7.55 -8.13 8.02
N TYR A 76 -6.72 -7.95 7.02
CA TYR A 76 -7.12 -7.41 5.72
C TYR A 76 -6.49 -8.18 4.58
N PHE A 77 -7.25 -8.30 3.50
CA PHE A 77 -6.83 -8.95 2.27
C PHE A 77 -7.35 -8.15 1.07
N MET A 78 -6.49 -7.93 0.07
CA MET A 78 -6.84 -7.25 -1.17
C MET A 78 -6.17 -7.93 -2.36
N TYR A 79 -6.96 -8.30 -3.34
CA TYR A 79 -6.49 -9.01 -4.53
C TYR A 79 -7.02 -8.34 -5.80
N ASN A 80 -6.16 -8.20 -6.82
CA ASN A 80 -6.53 -7.78 -8.15
C ASN A 80 -6.59 -8.99 -9.08
N PHE A 81 -7.74 -9.29 -9.64
CA PHE A 81 -7.94 -10.42 -10.55
C PHE A 81 -7.55 -10.10 -12.00
N ASN A 82 -7.26 -8.85 -12.33
CA ASN A 82 -6.89 -8.47 -13.68
C ASN A 82 -5.45 -8.89 -14.01
N SER A 83 -5.17 -9.16 -15.29
CA SER A 83 -3.81 -9.40 -15.83
C SER A 83 -3.03 -10.53 -15.13
N GLY A 84 -3.69 -11.68 -14.89
CA GLY A 84 -3.07 -12.85 -14.27
C GLY A 84 -3.17 -12.89 -12.74
N GLY A 85 -3.75 -11.87 -12.15
CA GLY A 85 -3.97 -11.77 -10.71
C GLY A 85 -2.76 -11.34 -9.91
N ASN A 86 -2.98 -10.55 -8.86
CA ASN A 86 -1.91 -10.09 -7.99
C ASN A 86 -2.41 -9.83 -6.57
N LEU A 87 -1.70 -10.37 -5.58
CA LEU A 87 -1.94 -10.06 -4.18
C LEU A 87 -1.41 -8.65 -3.89
N LEU A 88 -2.29 -7.71 -3.64
CA LEU A 88 -1.93 -6.32 -3.37
C LEU A 88 -1.64 -6.09 -1.91
N GLU A 89 -2.55 -6.48 -1.03
CA GLU A 89 -2.38 -6.27 0.41
C GLU A 89 -2.82 -7.50 1.19
N VAL A 90 -2.02 -7.86 2.18
CA VAL A 90 -2.35 -8.84 3.21
C VAL A 90 -1.63 -8.44 4.48
N TYR A 91 -2.39 -8.09 5.51
CA TYR A 91 -1.82 -7.66 6.77
C TYR A 91 -2.73 -7.93 7.94
N THR A 92 -2.18 -7.86 9.12
CA THR A 92 -2.90 -7.88 10.39
C THR A 92 -2.59 -6.63 11.19
N ASP A 93 -3.62 -6.08 11.85
CA ASP A 93 -3.53 -4.93 12.72
C ASP A 93 -3.87 -5.33 14.15
N TYR A 94 -3.08 -4.86 15.10
CA TYR A 94 -3.37 -4.98 16.51
C TYR A 94 -3.30 -3.62 17.20
N GLN A 95 -4.42 -3.19 17.74
CA GLN A 95 -4.54 -1.93 18.49
C GLN A 95 -4.18 -2.15 19.96
N PHE A 96 -3.02 -1.65 20.38
CA PHE A 96 -2.57 -1.76 21.77
C PHE A 96 -3.32 -0.80 22.70
N LEU A 97 -3.58 0.41 22.21
CA LEU A 97 -4.31 1.45 22.90
C LEU A 97 -4.85 2.48 21.88
N PRO A 98 -5.80 3.35 22.27
CA PRO A 98 -6.24 4.43 21.42
C PRO A 98 -5.04 5.28 20.94
N GLY A 99 -4.88 5.41 19.64
CA GLY A 99 -3.76 6.15 19.03
C GLY A 99 -2.48 5.35 18.82
N LEU A 100 -2.43 4.04 19.12
CA LEU A 100 -1.30 3.18 18.82
C LEU A 100 -1.77 1.82 18.30
N THR A 101 -1.56 1.60 17.02
CA THR A 101 -1.81 0.33 16.32
C THR A 101 -0.52 -0.16 15.67
N ALA A 102 -0.27 -1.45 15.72
CA ALA A 102 0.78 -2.09 14.94
C ALA A 102 0.18 -2.88 13.78
N ARG A 103 0.84 -2.83 12.65
CA ARG A 103 0.55 -3.58 11.42
C ARG A 103 1.74 -4.41 11.01
N LEU A 104 1.46 -5.65 10.60
CA LEU A 104 2.46 -6.54 10.02
C LEU A 104 1.89 -7.17 8.74
N GLY A 105 2.65 -7.13 7.65
CA GLY A 105 2.26 -7.73 6.39
C GLY A 105 2.69 -6.93 5.17
N GLN A 106 1.93 -7.07 4.08
CA GLN A 106 2.09 -6.33 2.84
C GLN A 106 1.00 -5.27 2.73
N PHE A 107 1.39 -4.02 2.59
CA PHE A 107 0.47 -2.87 2.57
C PHE A 107 1.08 -1.69 1.81
N LYS A 108 0.30 -0.62 1.62
CA LYS A 108 0.78 0.61 0.97
C LYS A 108 1.98 1.20 1.71
N THR A 109 3.03 1.49 0.97
CA THR A 109 4.14 2.32 1.46
C THR A 109 3.62 3.70 1.82
N MET A 110 3.82 4.12 3.08
CA MET A 110 3.34 5.41 3.58
C MET A 110 4.21 6.55 3.06
N TYR A 111 4.11 6.80 1.75
CA TYR A 111 4.82 7.85 1.03
C TYR A 111 3.94 8.41 -0.06
N ALA A 112 3.94 9.74 -0.24
CA ALA A 112 3.09 10.54 -1.13
C ALA A 112 1.59 10.46 -0.81
N MET A 113 0.91 11.61 -0.87
CA MET A 113 -0.54 11.70 -0.59
C MET A 113 -1.36 10.89 -1.58
N GLU A 114 -1.04 11.02 -2.87
CA GLU A 114 -1.80 10.34 -3.92
C GLU A 114 -1.69 8.81 -3.81
N ASN A 115 -0.51 8.28 -3.40
CA ASN A 115 -0.37 6.85 -3.14
C ASN A 115 -1.27 6.36 -2.00
N GLN A 116 -1.59 7.20 -1.01
CA GLN A 116 -2.48 6.82 0.10
C GLN A 116 -3.95 6.75 -0.31
N MET A 117 -4.34 7.41 -1.40
CA MET A 117 -5.72 7.43 -1.86
C MET A 117 -6.12 6.07 -2.47
N SER A 118 -7.39 5.72 -2.33
CA SER A 118 -7.94 4.59 -3.09
C SER A 118 -8.03 4.95 -4.57
N PRO A 119 -7.69 4.04 -5.49
CA PRO A 119 -7.95 4.26 -6.92
C PRO A 119 -9.41 4.53 -7.27
N SER A 120 -10.36 4.20 -6.39
CA SER A 120 -11.77 4.54 -6.53
C SER A 120 -12.12 5.96 -6.07
N GLU A 121 -11.19 6.67 -5.43
CA GLU A 121 -11.36 8.02 -4.88
C GLU A 121 -10.54 9.07 -5.62
N ILE A 122 -9.58 8.63 -6.45
CA ILE A 122 -8.79 9.52 -7.30
C ILE A 122 -9.67 10.00 -8.45
N GLU A 123 -9.56 11.28 -8.81
CA GLU A 123 -10.34 11.94 -9.87
C GLU A 123 -10.03 11.39 -11.28
N LEU A 124 -8.86 10.78 -11.45
CA LEU A 124 -8.41 10.15 -12.69
C LEU A 124 -8.42 8.61 -12.54
N ILE A 125 -8.53 7.89 -13.65
CA ILE A 125 -8.52 6.41 -13.65
C ILE A 125 -7.20 5.84 -13.11
N ASN A 126 -6.11 6.54 -13.36
CA ASN A 126 -4.78 6.20 -12.84
C ASN A 126 -4.25 7.37 -12.00
N CYS A 127 -3.21 7.10 -11.19
CA CYS A 127 -2.43 8.15 -10.55
C CYS A 127 -1.95 9.14 -11.62
N GLY A 128 -2.26 10.42 -11.45
CA GLY A 128 -1.98 11.45 -12.45
C GLY A 128 -0.56 12.02 -12.36
N SER A 129 0.03 11.98 -11.16
CA SER A 129 1.37 12.53 -10.93
C SER A 129 2.46 11.54 -11.36
N GLN A 130 3.25 11.93 -12.35
CA GLN A 130 4.44 11.15 -12.75
C GLN A 130 5.46 11.04 -11.60
N ALA A 131 5.59 12.09 -10.78
CA ALA A 131 6.44 12.08 -9.61
C ALA A 131 6.00 11.03 -8.60
N THR A 132 4.70 10.89 -8.33
CA THR A 132 4.17 9.82 -7.48
C THR A 132 4.37 8.45 -8.11
N ASN A 133 4.10 8.29 -9.40
CA ASN A 133 4.29 7.04 -10.11
C ASN A 133 5.72 6.53 -9.96
N TYR A 134 6.69 7.39 -10.17
CA TYR A 134 8.11 7.04 -10.04
C TYR A 134 8.54 6.91 -8.58
N LEU A 135 8.39 7.98 -7.77
CA LEU A 135 8.97 8.03 -6.43
C LEU A 135 8.24 7.15 -5.41
N ALA A 136 6.94 6.87 -5.57
CA ALA A 136 6.22 5.92 -4.75
C ALA A 136 6.16 4.51 -5.37
N GLY A 137 6.64 4.33 -6.60
CA GLY A 137 6.59 3.05 -7.30
C GLY A 137 5.16 2.56 -7.54
N VAL A 138 4.25 3.47 -7.93
CA VAL A 138 2.83 3.15 -8.12
C VAL A 138 2.60 2.41 -9.44
N ASP A 139 3.32 2.78 -10.47
CA ASP A 139 3.32 2.07 -11.76
C ASP A 139 4.74 1.65 -12.18
N ASN A 140 4.86 1.10 -13.38
CA ASN A 140 6.11 0.62 -13.94
C ASN A 140 6.91 1.73 -14.65
N SER A 141 6.90 2.96 -14.15
CA SER A 141 7.68 4.06 -14.71
C SER A 141 9.19 3.81 -14.65
N ASP A 142 9.64 2.94 -13.76
CA ASP A 142 10.99 2.36 -13.77
C ASP A 142 10.92 0.89 -13.34
N LYS A 143 11.59 0.01 -14.05
CA LYS A 143 11.69 -1.43 -13.75
C LYS A 143 12.37 -1.76 -12.42
N LEU A 144 13.03 -0.78 -11.80
CA LEU A 144 13.67 -0.88 -10.49
C LEU A 144 12.80 -1.56 -9.42
N TYR A 145 11.52 -1.27 -9.42
CA TYR A 145 10.56 -1.73 -8.40
C TYR A 145 9.78 -2.98 -8.81
N GLY A 146 9.94 -3.44 -10.03
CA GLY A 146 9.02 -4.45 -10.56
C GLY A 146 7.57 -3.98 -10.44
N SER A 147 6.70 -4.86 -9.98
CA SER A 147 5.25 -4.56 -9.84
C SER A 147 4.89 -4.07 -8.43
N SER A 148 5.60 -3.07 -7.88
CA SER A 148 5.38 -2.65 -6.49
C SER A 148 3.98 -2.06 -6.23
N THR A 149 3.41 -1.37 -7.21
CA THR A 149 2.10 -0.71 -7.10
C THR A 149 1.95 0.19 -5.86
N GLY A 150 3.06 0.85 -5.46
CA GLY A 150 3.14 1.70 -4.28
C GLY A 150 3.03 0.95 -2.96
N ARG A 151 3.36 -0.35 -2.94
CA ARG A 151 3.22 -1.24 -1.78
C ARG A 151 4.51 -1.99 -1.49
N ASP A 152 4.63 -2.45 -0.25
CA ASP A 152 5.76 -3.26 0.18
C ASP A 152 5.39 -4.10 1.41
N MET A 153 6.26 -5.00 1.81
CA MET A 153 6.12 -5.83 2.98
C MET A 153 6.90 -5.24 4.15
N GLY A 154 6.29 -5.17 5.34
CA GLY A 154 6.95 -4.61 6.51
C GLY A 154 6.14 -4.63 7.79
N PHE A 155 6.65 -3.90 8.76
CA PHE A 155 6.03 -3.63 10.05
C PHE A 155 5.82 -2.12 10.20
N MET A 156 4.67 -1.71 10.71
CA MET A 156 4.30 -0.31 10.90
C MET A 156 3.63 -0.10 12.25
N ILE A 157 3.94 1.02 12.88
CA ILE A 157 3.13 1.59 13.96
C ILE A 157 2.46 2.86 13.46
N PHE A 158 1.20 3.03 13.83
CA PHE A 158 0.42 4.19 13.40
C PHE A 158 -0.70 4.53 14.39
N GLY A 159 -1.23 5.72 14.26
CA GLY A 159 -2.36 6.14 15.05
C GLY A 159 -2.76 7.59 14.85
N ASP A 160 -3.87 7.93 15.51
CA ASP A 160 -4.41 9.28 15.55
C ASP A 160 -4.27 9.85 16.97
N LEU A 161 -3.78 11.07 17.06
CA LEU A 161 -3.59 11.81 18.30
C LEU A 161 -4.40 13.10 18.30
N PHE A 162 -4.69 13.64 19.47
CA PHE A 162 -5.36 14.93 19.64
C PHE A 162 -6.68 15.02 18.85
N GLN A 163 -7.55 14.00 18.99
CA GLN A 163 -8.84 13.92 18.28
C GLN A 163 -8.68 13.99 16.75
N LYS A 164 -7.70 13.25 16.21
CA LYS A 164 -7.35 13.19 14.78
C LYS A 164 -6.78 14.49 14.20
N LYS A 165 -6.33 15.43 15.03
CA LYS A 165 -5.57 16.59 14.55
C LYS A 165 -4.18 16.20 14.07
N LEU A 166 -3.62 15.13 14.61
CA LEU A 166 -2.32 14.61 14.20
C LEU A 166 -2.47 13.11 13.94
N SER A 167 -2.16 12.67 12.72
CA SER A 167 -2.05 11.25 12.36
C SER A 167 -0.59 10.95 12.03
N TYR A 168 -0.10 9.79 12.44
CA TYR A 168 1.27 9.38 12.17
C TYR A 168 1.34 7.92 11.73
N ASN A 169 2.34 7.63 10.88
CA ASN A 169 2.72 6.30 10.45
C ASN A 169 4.24 6.21 10.46
N LEU A 170 4.79 5.17 11.06
CA LEU A 170 6.22 4.89 11.03
C LEU A 170 6.40 3.40 10.74
N ALA A 171 7.09 3.08 9.65
CA ALA A 171 7.25 1.73 9.18
C ALA A 171 8.71 1.37 8.91
N VAL A 172 9.00 0.08 9.05
CA VAL A 172 10.21 -0.56 8.57
C VAL A 172 9.78 -1.56 7.50
N MET A 173 10.26 -1.37 6.27
CA MET A 173 9.83 -2.12 5.09
C MET A 173 11.01 -2.78 4.37
N ASN A 174 10.74 -3.83 3.62
CA ASN A 174 11.78 -4.56 2.89
C ASN A 174 12.43 -3.73 1.77
N GLY A 175 11.70 -2.78 1.17
CA GLY A 175 12.20 -2.01 0.06
C GLY A 175 12.23 -2.75 -1.28
N GLN A 176 11.44 -3.83 -1.43
CA GLN A 176 11.45 -4.69 -2.62
C GLN A 176 10.15 -4.66 -3.42
N GLY A 177 9.09 -4.04 -2.88
CA GLY A 177 7.76 -4.10 -3.46
C GLY A 177 6.98 -5.35 -3.06
N ILE A 178 5.91 -5.64 -3.81
CA ILE A 178 4.97 -6.71 -3.46
C ILE A 178 5.43 -8.10 -3.91
N ASN A 179 5.06 -9.11 -3.11
CA ASN A 179 5.19 -10.54 -3.45
C ASN A 179 6.65 -10.99 -3.71
N ILE A 180 7.63 -10.21 -3.29
CA ILE A 180 9.05 -10.48 -3.48
C ILE A 180 9.71 -10.59 -2.11
N LYS A 181 10.53 -11.62 -1.91
CA LYS A 181 11.37 -11.73 -0.72
C LYS A 181 12.46 -10.68 -0.78
N ASP A 182 12.82 -10.16 0.38
CA ASP A 182 13.96 -9.28 0.52
C ASP A 182 15.24 -9.95 -0.01
N LYS A 183 15.96 -9.24 -0.86
CA LYS A 183 17.20 -9.71 -1.48
C LYS A 183 18.44 -9.08 -0.87
N ASN A 184 18.26 -8.13 0.05
CA ASN A 184 19.35 -7.53 0.80
C ASN A 184 18.98 -7.48 2.30
N ASP A 185 19.96 -7.34 3.18
CA ASP A 185 19.73 -7.28 4.63
C ASP A 185 19.33 -5.86 5.11
N ASN A 186 19.14 -4.92 4.19
CA ASN A 186 18.76 -3.56 4.52
C ASN A 186 17.24 -3.42 4.58
N LYS A 187 16.79 -2.42 5.33
CA LYS A 187 15.38 -2.05 5.41
C LYS A 187 15.21 -0.58 5.12
N ASP A 188 14.05 -0.23 4.58
CA ASP A 188 13.62 1.15 4.44
C ASP A 188 12.89 1.59 5.69
N LEU A 189 13.31 2.71 6.25
CA LEU A 189 12.53 3.46 7.23
C LEU A 189 11.59 4.40 6.47
N VAL A 190 10.30 4.28 6.74
CA VAL A 190 9.24 5.06 6.08
C VAL A 190 8.45 5.79 7.13
N GLY A 191 8.20 7.06 6.93
CA GLY A 191 7.37 7.88 7.82
C GLY A 191 6.38 8.73 7.05
N TYR A 192 5.18 8.88 7.60
CA TYR A 192 4.13 9.77 7.09
C TYR A 192 3.42 10.43 8.26
N ILE A 193 3.32 11.73 8.22
CA ILE A 193 2.62 12.53 9.23
C ILE A 193 1.60 13.43 8.55
N THR A 194 0.44 13.55 9.15
CA THR A 194 -0.60 14.47 8.72
C THR A 194 -1.06 15.34 9.89
N PHE A 195 -1.04 16.64 9.68
CA PHE A 195 -1.57 17.61 10.63
C PHE A 195 -2.83 18.28 10.07
N ASN A 196 -3.93 18.20 10.80
CA ASN A 196 -5.24 18.75 10.46
C ASN A 196 -5.58 19.90 11.41
N PRO A 197 -5.07 21.13 11.17
CA PRO A 197 -5.38 22.28 12.04
C PRO A 197 -6.86 22.62 12.03
N SER A 198 -7.56 22.31 10.96
CA SER A 198 -9.00 22.52 10.82
C SER A 198 -9.64 21.44 9.96
N LYS A 199 -10.97 21.44 9.83
CA LYS A 199 -11.70 20.49 8.96
C LYS A 199 -11.47 20.73 7.45
N ILE A 200 -10.96 21.91 7.09
CA ILE A 200 -10.77 22.32 5.68
C ILE A 200 -9.30 22.31 5.26
N ILE A 201 -8.35 22.28 6.18
CA ILE A 201 -6.92 22.30 5.87
C ILE A 201 -6.26 21.06 6.45
N SER A 202 -5.45 20.39 5.62
CA SER A 202 -4.58 19.30 6.00
C SER A 202 -3.19 19.54 5.43
N VAL A 203 -2.16 19.29 6.22
CA VAL A 203 -0.76 19.36 5.79
C VAL A 203 -0.12 18.01 6.09
N SER A 204 0.62 17.46 5.14
CA SER A 204 1.29 16.18 5.31
C SER A 204 2.73 16.24 4.86
N GLY A 205 3.56 15.41 5.49
CA GLY A 205 4.92 15.17 5.08
C GLY A 205 5.24 13.70 5.16
N SER A 206 6.09 13.21 4.26
CA SER A 206 6.52 11.83 4.26
C SER A 206 8.00 11.69 3.91
N PHE A 207 8.58 10.56 4.27
CA PHE A 207 9.94 10.22 3.88
C PHE A 207 10.13 8.70 3.72
N ILE A 208 11.08 8.34 2.87
CA ILE A 208 11.68 7.01 2.78
C ILE A 208 13.19 7.18 2.90
N LYS A 209 13.81 6.42 3.78
CA LYS A 209 15.27 6.38 3.94
C LYS A 209 15.74 4.94 4.09
N GLY A 210 16.55 4.47 3.14
CA GLY A 210 17.08 3.11 3.21
C GLY A 210 17.90 2.71 1.99
N LYS A 211 17.88 1.42 1.71
CA LYS A 211 18.55 0.82 0.55
C LYS A 211 17.65 -0.22 -0.08
N GLY A 212 17.12 0.10 -1.25
CA GLY A 212 16.42 -0.87 -2.10
C GLY A 212 17.38 -1.84 -2.77
N CYS A 213 16.85 -2.93 -3.28
CA CYS A 213 17.56 -3.82 -4.20
C CYS A 213 16.80 -3.84 -5.53
N ALA A 214 17.48 -3.54 -6.62
CA ALA A 214 16.85 -3.41 -7.92
C ALA A 214 16.28 -4.76 -8.40
N VAL A 215 15.01 -4.80 -8.71
CA VAL A 215 14.34 -6.00 -9.26
C VAL A 215 14.83 -6.25 -10.68
N GLU A 216 14.96 -5.17 -11.46
CA GLU A 216 15.56 -5.13 -12.79
C GLU A 216 16.51 -3.94 -12.91
N THR A 217 17.30 -3.88 -13.99
CA THR A 217 18.12 -2.70 -14.29
C THR A 217 17.23 -1.49 -14.51
N SER A 218 17.55 -0.37 -13.85
CA SER A 218 16.79 0.87 -13.99
C SER A 218 16.85 1.39 -15.43
N ASP A 219 15.71 1.81 -15.96
CA ASP A 219 15.63 2.50 -17.24
C ASP A 219 16.10 3.96 -17.13
N ILE A 220 15.97 4.57 -15.95
CA ILE A 220 16.30 5.97 -15.69
C ILE A 220 17.76 6.14 -15.24
N ASN A 221 18.26 5.19 -14.46
CA ASN A 221 19.67 5.15 -14.01
C ASN A 221 20.31 3.79 -14.34
N PRO A 222 20.83 3.59 -15.55
CA PRO A 222 21.40 2.31 -15.98
C PRO A 222 22.59 1.80 -15.17
N ASP A 223 23.18 2.64 -14.32
CA ASP A 223 24.25 2.23 -13.38
C ASP A 223 23.69 1.37 -12.24
N ILE A 224 22.39 1.47 -11.95
CA ILE A 224 21.70 0.60 -10.99
C ILE A 224 21.25 -0.66 -11.72
N LYS A 225 22.03 -1.71 -11.60
CA LYS A 225 21.77 -2.99 -12.28
C LYS A 225 20.88 -3.91 -11.45
N LYS A 226 20.23 -4.85 -12.12
CA LYS A 226 19.45 -5.92 -11.48
C LYS A 226 20.23 -6.56 -10.33
N ASP A 227 19.52 -6.85 -9.25
CA ASP A 227 20.02 -7.45 -8.00
C ASP A 227 21.09 -6.60 -7.27
N GLN A 228 21.28 -5.34 -7.68
CA GLN A 228 22.19 -4.41 -7.01
C GLN A 228 21.44 -3.60 -5.94
N SER A 229 22.06 -3.46 -4.77
CA SER A 229 21.57 -2.54 -3.74
C SER A 229 21.92 -1.11 -4.07
N TYR A 230 20.97 -0.19 -3.91
CA TYR A 230 21.15 1.25 -4.12
C TYR A 230 20.56 2.05 -2.96
N THR A 231 21.15 3.21 -2.68
CA THR A 231 20.62 4.14 -1.68
C THR A 231 19.30 4.73 -2.17
N ARG A 232 18.29 4.77 -1.29
CA ARG A 232 16.99 5.35 -1.56
C ARG A 232 16.62 6.34 -0.47
N ASN A 233 16.60 7.63 -0.82
CA ASN A 233 16.23 8.70 0.09
C ASN A 233 15.20 9.58 -0.59
N ARG A 234 14.01 9.67 -0.02
CA ARG A 234 12.87 10.39 -0.59
C ARG A 234 12.13 11.15 0.49
N TRP A 235 11.51 12.25 0.13
CA TRP A 235 10.63 13.00 1.01
C TRP A 235 9.53 13.69 0.20
N SER A 236 8.44 13.99 0.87
CA SER A 236 7.36 14.79 0.30
C SER A 236 6.82 15.77 1.33
N LEU A 237 6.25 16.86 0.81
CA LEU A 237 5.49 17.84 1.59
C LEU A 237 4.27 18.25 0.78
N GLY A 238 3.10 18.17 1.39
CA GLY A 238 1.87 18.46 0.69
C GLY A 238 0.80 19.08 1.56
N SER A 239 -0.21 19.61 0.91
CA SER A 239 -1.37 20.20 1.56
C SER A 239 -2.65 19.92 0.79
N VAL A 240 -3.75 19.87 1.53
CA VAL A 240 -5.10 19.74 0.99
C VAL A 240 -5.97 20.85 1.57
N LEU A 241 -6.68 21.56 0.69
CA LEU A 241 -7.71 22.52 1.04
C LEU A 241 -9.07 21.97 0.58
N LYS A 242 -9.94 21.64 1.52
CA LYS A 242 -11.29 21.09 1.27
C LYS A 242 -12.34 22.17 1.50
N THR A 243 -12.74 22.84 0.45
CA THR A 243 -13.86 23.81 0.50
C THR A 243 -14.95 23.37 -0.48
N LYS A 244 -16.19 23.74 -0.21
CA LYS A 244 -17.27 23.56 -1.20
C LYS A 244 -17.37 24.80 -2.07
N PRO A 245 -17.34 24.70 -3.41
CA PRO A 245 -17.29 23.47 -4.23
C PRO A 245 -15.88 22.99 -4.60
N LEU A 246 -14.81 23.60 -4.10
CA LEU A 246 -13.43 23.38 -4.56
C LEU A 246 -12.62 22.55 -3.56
N ASN A 247 -11.99 21.48 -4.06
CA ASN A 247 -10.93 20.76 -3.37
C ASN A 247 -9.61 21.02 -4.10
N LEU A 248 -8.63 21.56 -3.39
CA LEU A 248 -7.27 21.75 -3.91
C LEU A 248 -6.33 20.79 -3.18
N ARG A 249 -5.46 20.16 -3.94
CA ARG A 249 -4.42 19.29 -3.44
C ARG A 249 -3.12 19.62 -4.15
N ALA A 250 -2.05 19.82 -3.40
CA ALA A 250 -0.73 20.06 -3.93
C ALA A 250 0.30 19.30 -3.09
N GLU A 251 1.24 18.64 -3.74
CA GLU A 251 2.33 17.93 -3.09
C GLU A 251 3.60 18.09 -3.90
N TYR A 252 4.71 18.39 -3.22
CA TYR A 252 6.03 18.36 -3.79
C TYR A 252 6.74 17.08 -3.31
N LEU A 253 7.30 16.34 -4.25
CA LEU A 253 8.04 15.12 -4.01
C LEU A 253 9.47 15.29 -4.51
N ALA A 254 10.43 14.77 -3.74
CA ALA A 254 11.81 14.73 -4.13
C ALA A 254 12.49 13.44 -3.65
N GLY A 255 13.45 12.96 -4.41
CA GLY A 255 14.17 11.75 -4.10
C GLY A 255 15.55 11.67 -4.68
N LYS A 256 16.34 10.74 -4.14
CA LYS A 256 17.63 10.36 -4.65
C LYS A 256 17.73 8.84 -4.62
N ASP A 257 17.89 8.22 -5.80
CA ASP A 257 18.13 6.79 -5.99
C ASP A 257 19.56 6.60 -6.54
N GLY A 258 20.45 6.03 -5.72
CA GLY A 258 21.87 6.07 -6.02
C GLY A 258 22.36 7.52 -6.10
N ASP A 259 22.87 7.94 -7.26
CA ASP A 259 23.32 9.31 -7.53
C ASP A 259 22.33 10.18 -8.30
N VAL A 260 21.24 9.58 -8.80
CA VAL A 260 20.22 10.29 -9.58
C VAL A 260 19.22 10.97 -8.65
N LYS A 261 18.97 12.25 -8.88
CA LYS A 261 17.95 13.06 -8.20
C LYS A 261 16.71 13.14 -9.08
N SER A 262 15.55 13.04 -8.45
CA SER A 262 14.25 13.21 -9.09
C SER A 262 13.35 14.07 -8.21
N GLU A 263 12.58 14.96 -8.83
CA GLU A 263 11.64 15.83 -8.13
C GLU A 263 10.45 16.18 -9.01
N GLY A 264 9.33 16.55 -8.40
CA GLY A 264 8.13 16.97 -9.09
C GLY A 264 6.99 17.40 -8.17
N PHE A 265 5.95 17.95 -8.80
CA PHE A 265 4.68 18.33 -8.20
C PHE A 265 3.58 17.40 -8.66
#